data_130626d9b534bfa8a51d777f1c1cdd8f
#
_entry.id   130626d9b534bfa8a51d777f1c1cdd8f
#
_cell.length_a   1.000
_cell.length_b   1.000
_cell.length_c   1.000
_cell.angle_alpha   90.00
_cell.angle_beta   90.00
_cell.angle_gamma   90.00
#
_symmetry.space_group_name_H-M   'P 1'
#
loop_
_entity.id
_entity.type
_entity.pdbx_description
1 polymer ?
#
loop_
_entity_poly.entity_id
_entity_poly.type
_entity_poly.pdbx_seq_one_letter_code
_entity_poly.pdbx_strand_id
1 'polypeptide(L)'
;MTESERLSRRNLLRGAVVVSAVGAAGGLQWVASTAAAADTAVPSPEIHGTDAWGARDSTEPVTIRDYRPDKIIVHHTATANRTDYSLQWAYALSRAMQNWHMDHNGWIDTGQNFSITRGGHVTEGRHRSLETLRGGVSFVHGAHAGPANGTSIGIENEGTYVTVRPTDALMASLVDFCAYTCQQYGIEPARIFGHRDFMSTQCPGNVLYDMLPQLRRDVADKLGQSPPPLRWPTAFKGDGGERVRTVQHLLRHHGATITVDGSFGPVTDGAVRDFQTAHELEANGAIRHETWQELIVVLQPGSTGEAVRAAQRQLDYQGFDTAVDGQFGPRTGQAVRAFQDRHGITASGVVEPPTWRALVA
;
A
#
# COMPACT_ATOMS: atom_id res chain seq x y z
N MET A 1 43.92 30.44 7.79
CA MET A 1 43.26 30.21 6.47
C MET A 1 42.05 29.37 6.75
N THR A 2 40.98 29.98 6.65
CA THR A 2 39.57 29.84 6.98
C THR A 2 38.93 28.53 6.52
N GLU A 3 38.32 27.82 7.50
CA GLU A 3 37.34 26.78 7.30
C GLU A 3 36.14 27.35 6.56
N SER A 4 35.84 26.81 5.39
CA SER A 4 34.62 27.13 4.62
C SER A 4 33.50 26.22 5.14
N GLU A 5 32.50 26.82 5.80
CA GLU A 5 31.24 26.23 6.17
C GLU A 5 30.51 25.66 4.95
N ARG A 6 30.36 24.34 4.89
CA ARG A 6 29.45 23.68 3.96
C ARG A 6 28.03 23.81 4.50
N LEU A 7 27.32 24.85 4.07
CA LEU A 7 25.87 24.96 4.29
C LEU A 7 25.16 23.81 3.56
N SER A 8 24.49 22.98 4.35
CA SER A 8 23.70 21.84 3.87
C SER A 8 22.53 22.35 3.03
N ARG A 9 22.35 21.78 1.82
CA ARG A 9 21.21 22.04 0.89
C ARG A 9 19.83 21.74 1.47
N ARG A 10 19.76 21.22 2.68
CA ARG A 10 18.54 20.85 3.42
C ARG A 10 17.74 22.04 3.95
N ASN A 11 18.35 23.22 4.09
CA ASN A 11 17.70 24.40 4.69
C ASN A 11 17.09 25.38 3.66
N LEU A 12 17.15 25.08 2.37
CA LEU A 12 16.71 26.00 1.31
C LEU A 12 15.28 25.77 0.78
N LEU A 13 14.55 24.78 1.26
CA LEU A 13 13.18 24.45 0.78
C LEU A 13 12.08 24.63 1.85
N ARG A 14 12.33 25.35 2.95
CA ARG A 14 11.32 25.64 3.96
C ARG A 14 11.06 27.14 4.05
N GLY A 15 10.20 27.66 3.18
CA GLY A 15 9.71 29.03 3.26
C GLY A 15 8.87 29.41 2.05
N ALA A 16 7.56 29.20 2.11
CA ALA A 16 6.63 29.86 1.19
C ALA A 16 6.40 31.29 1.71
N VAL A 17 6.89 32.29 0.96
CA VAL A 17 6.61 33.70 1.24
C VAL A 17 5.32 34.08 0.54
N VAL A 18 4.26 34.35 1.30
CA VAL A 18 3.04 34.98 0.77
C VAL A 18 3.19 36.49 0.89
N VAL A 19 3.25 37.19 -0.23
CA VAL A 19 3.31 38.66 -0.30
C VAL A 19 1.92 39.19 -0.52
N SER A 20 1.33 39.89 0.46
CA SER A 20 0.08 40.63 0.31
C SER A 20 0.38 42.12 0.22
N ALA A 21 0.01 42.76 -0.90
CA ALA A 21 0.14 44.20 -1.06
C ALA A 21 -1.16 44.91 -0.65
N VAL A 22 -1.09 45.78 0.35
CA VAL A 22 -2.17 46.73 0.69
C VAL A 22 -1.71 48.12 0.26
N GLY A 23 -2.36 48.68 -0.72
CA GLY A 23 -2.08 50.03 -1.21
C GLY A 23 -2.84 51.10 -0.44
N ALA A 24 -2.08 51.96 0.26
CA ALA A 24 -2.50 53.32 0.62
C ALA A 24 -1.29 54.22 0.62
N ALA A 25 -1.45 55.46 0.14
CA ALA A 25 -0.38 56.41 -0.07
C ALA A 25 0.44 56.68 1.19
N GLY A 26 1.77 56.40 1.15
CA GLY A 26 2.66 56.74 2.21
C GLY A 26 3.40 55.54 2.79
N GLY A 27 4.51 55.13 2.16
CA GLY A 27 5.50 54.20 2.76
C GLY A 27 5.13 52.71 2.66
N LEU A 28 5.81 51.99 1.75
CA LEU A 28 5.77 50.53 1.67
C LEU A 28 6.46 49.91 2.87
N GLN A 29 5.67 49.47 3.84
CA GLN A 29 6.16 48.54 4.88
C GLN A 29 5.90 47.10 4.39
N TRP A 30 6.98 46.40 4.12
CA TRP A 30 6.93 44.96 3.84
C TRP A 30 6.76 44.21 5.17
N VAL A 31 5.60 43.69 5.43
CA VAL A 31 5.40 42.73 6.52
C VAL A 31 5.57 41.33 5.92
N ALA A 32 6.74 40.75 6.13
CA ALA A 32 6.97 39.34 5.85
C ALA A 32 6.25 38.51 6.92
N SER A 33 5.06 38.03 6.62
CA SER A 33 4.41 37.01 7.45
C SER A 33 5.06 35.67 7.13
N THR A 34 6.01 35.26 7.94
CA THR A 34 6.46 33.85 7.96
C THR A 34 5.34 33.03 8.57
N ALA A 35 4.49 32.44 7.76
CA ALA A 35 3.69 31.34 8.22
C ALA A 35 4.70 30.24 8.64
N ALA A 36 4.93 30.11 9.94
CA ALA A 36 5.59 28.93 10.48
C ALA A 36 4.74 27.72 10.03
N ALA A 37 5.28 26.89 9.16
CA ALA A 37 4.73 25.56 8.96
C ALA A 37 4.70 24.94 10.36
N ALA A 38 3.50 24.73 10.89
CA ALA A 38 3.34 23.99 12.13
C ALA A 38 4.08 22.67 11.92
N ASP A 39 5.00 22.38 12.81
CA ASP A 39 5.71 21.12 12.83
C ASP A 39 4.66 20.06 13.18
N THR A 40 4.03 19.49 12.15
CA THR A 40 3.01 18.46 12.28
C THR A 40 3.70 17.14 12.59
N ALA A 41 4.37 17.10 13.77
CA ALA A 41 4.97 15.88 14.25
C ALA A 41 3.85 14.86 14.51
N VAL A 42 3.86 13.76 13.78
CA VAL A 42 2.94 12.64 14.04
C VAL A 42 3.29 12.07 15.41
N PRO A 43 2.33 12.03 16.36
CA PRO A 43 2.60 11.49 17.68
C PRO A 43 2.99 10.01 17.59
N SER A 44 3.91 9.58 18.46
CA SER A 44 4.20 8.15 18.58
C SER A 44 2.96 7.41 19.05
N PRO A 45 2.49 6.39 18.32
CA PRO A 45 1.44 5.52 18.84
C PRO A 45 1.95 4.74 20.07
N GLU A 46 1.02 4.22 20.86
CA GLU A 46 1.39 3.28 21.94
C GLU A 46 1.88 1.97 21.31
N ILE A 47 3.13 1.59 21.60
CA ILE A 47 3.77 0.38 21.11
C ILE A 47 4.29 -0.42 22.30
N HIS A 48 3.78 -1.63 22.48
CA HIS A 48 4.18 -2.52 23.55
C HIS A 48 5.47 -3.26 23.16
N GLY A 49 6.56 -2.99 23.86
CA GLY A 49 7.87 -3.63 23.64
C GLY A 49 7.86 -5.13 23.98
N THR A 50 8.92 -5.82 23.60
CA THR A 50 9.10 -7.26 23.84
C THR A 50 8.95 -7.64 25.32
N ASP A 51 9.44 -6.82 26.25
CA ASP A 51 9.29 -7.05 27.70
C ASP A 51 7.82 -7.03 28.15
N ALA A 52 6.97 -6.17 27.55
CA ALA A 52 5.58 -6.01 27.95
C ALA A 52 4.75 -7.27 27.70
N TRP A 53 5.01 -8.00 26.61
CA TRP A 53 4.30 -9.22 26.30
C TRP A 53 5.04 -10.49 26.69
N GLY A 54 6.22 -10.37 27.35
CA GLY A 54 7.00 -11.48 27.86
C GLY A 54 7.62 -12.32 26.75
N ALA A 55 8.35 -11.67 25.83
CA ALA A 55 9.08 -12.35 24.77
C ALA A 55 10.16 -13.28 25.34
N ARG A 56 10.41 -14.37 24.63
CA ARG A 56 11.63 -15.17 24.84
C ARG A 56 12.83 -14.39 24.25
N ASP A 57 14.01 -14.56 24.82
CA ASP A 57 15.23 -14.04 24.21
C ASP A 57 15.41 -14.62 22.80
N SER A 58 15.96 -13.81 21.89
CA SER A 58 16.38 -14.31 20.58
C SER A 58 17.53 -15.33 20.76
N THR A 59 17.54 -16.38 19.93
CA THR A 59 18.58 -17.45 20.05
C THR A 59 19.97 -16.97 19.60
N GLU A 60 20.01 -15.89 18.82
CA GLU A 60 21.23 -15.20 18.36
C GLU A 60 20.99 -13.70 18.35
N PRO A 61 22.04 -12.86 18.40
CA PRO A 61 21.88 -11.42 18.29
C PRO A 61 21.18 -11.01 16.99
N VAL A 62 20.14 -10.17 17.09
CA VAL A 62 19.44 -9.64 15.90
C VAL A 62 20.36 -8.73 15.09
N THR A 63 20.31 -8.84 13.79
CA THR A 63 21.10 -7.99 12.89
C THR A 63 20.47 -6.61 12.77
N ILE A 64 21.23 -5.57 13.14
CA ILE A 64 20.85 -4.17 12.91
C ILE A 64 21.54 -3.68 11.64
N ARG A 65 20.75 -3.03 10.78
CA ARG A 65 21.26 -2.31 9.61
C ARG A 65 21.52 -0.86 10.01
N ASP A 66 22.70 -0.35 9.75
CA ASP A 66 23.16 1.01 10.09
C ASP A 66 22.72 2.08 9.08
N TYR A 67 21.66 1.80 8.34
CA TYR A 67 20.99 2.70 7.41
C TYR A 67 19.47 2.62 7.60
N ARG A 68 18.74 3.59 7.04
CA ARG A 68 17.28 3.65 7.14
C ARG A 68 16.62 2.66 6.18
N PRO A 69 15.53 2.01 6.60
CA PRO A 69 14.67 1.29 5.67
C PRO A 69 14.04 2.28 4.69
N ASP A 70 13.71 1.82 3.50
CA ASP A 70 13.14 2.65 2.44
C ASP A 70 11.68 2.32 2.13
N LYS A 71 11.09 1.32 2.81
CA LYS A 71 9.70 0.89 2.62
C LYS A 71 9.10 0.22 3.84
N ILE A 72 7.76 0.16 3.86
CA ILE A 72 6.96 -0.63 4.80
C ILE A 72 6.29 -1.75 4.02
N ILE A 73 6.25 -2.97 4.59
CA ILE A 73 5.55 -4.11 4.01
C ILE A 73 4.45 -4.56 4.97
N VAL A 74 3.23 -4.49 4.49
CA VAL A 74 2.01 -4.90 5.20
C VAL A 74 1.76 -6.38 4.92
N HIS A 75 1.59 -7.14 6.01
CA HIS A 75 1.26 -8.56 6.00
C HIS A 75 -0.06 -8.81 6.71
N HIS A 76 -0.57 -10.01 6.61
CA HIS A 76 -1.55 -10.56 7.53
C HIS A 76 -1.01 -11.86 8.14
N THR A 77 -1.36 -12.14 9.39
CA THR A 77 -0.90 -13.34 10.09
C THR A 77 -1.46 -14.64 9.51
N ALA A 78 -2.46 -14.56 8.62
CA ALA A 78 -3.22 -15.70 8.08
C ALA A 78 -3.83 -16.60 9.17
N THR A 79 -4.12 -16.05 10.35
CA THR A 79 -4.79 -16.73 11.48
C THR A 79 -6.30 -16.48 11.44
N ALA A 80 -7.04 -17.14 12.33
CA ALA A 80 -8.47 -16.92 12.47
C ALA A 80 -8.78 -15.46 12.88
N ASN A 81 -9.85 -14.89 12.30
CA ASN A 81 -10.34 -13.56 12.65
C ASN A 81 -11.08 -13.61 14.01
N ARG A 82 -10.34 -13.56 15.11
CA ARG A 82 -10.89 -13.61 16.46
C ARG A 82 -11.61 -12.30 16.83
N THR A 83 -12.49 -12.40 17.82
CA THR A 83 -13.27 -11.28 18.37
C THR A 83 -12.80 -10.86 19.77
N ASP A 84 -11.70 -11.41 20.27
CA ASP A 84 -11.02 -10.91 21.46
C ASP A 84 -10.12 -9.75 21.04
N TYR A 85 -10.51 -8.55 21.39
CA TYR A 85 -9.81 -7.30 21.05
C TYR A 85 -8.96 -6.77 22.22
N SER A 86 -8.78 -7.57 23.25
CA SER A 86 -8.07 -7.15 24.46
C SER A 86 -6.54 -7.05 24.24
N LEU A 87 -5.89 -6.22 25.06
CA LEU A 87 -4.43 -6.17 25.14
C LEU A 87 -3.82 -7.52 25.57
N GLN A 88 -4.53 -8.26 26.43
CA GLN A 88 -4.09 -9.59 26.85
C GLN A 88 -3.99 -10.56 25.67
N TRP A 89 -4.95 -10.48 24.77
CA TRP A 89 -4.92 -11.24 23.53
C TRP A 89 -3.75 -10.80 22.63
N ALA A 90 -3.47 -9.50 22.52
CA ALA A 90 -2.33 -9.02 21.73
C ALA A 90 -1.00 -9.62 22.22
N TYR A 91 -0.81 -9.68 23.54
CA TYR A 91 0.37 -10.29 24.15
C TYR A 91 0.42 -11.82 23.92
N ALA A 92 -0.73 -12.49 24.02
CA ALA A 92 -0.81 -13.93 23.75
C ALA A 92 -0.48 -14.26 22.29
N LEU A 93 -0.98 -13.45 21.34
CA LEU A 93 -0.70 -13.59 19.91
C LEU A 93 0.79 -13.37 19.61
N SER A 94 1.40 -12.32 20.20
CA SER A 94 2.83 -12.04 20.01
C SER A 94 3.70 -13.21 20.47
N ARG A 95 3.42 -13.78 21.64
CA ARG A 95 4.11 -14.99 22.11
C ARG A 95 3.89 -16.20 21.19
N ALA A 96 2.66 -16.40 20.74
CA ALA A 96 2.34 -17.51 19.84
C ALA A 96 3.10 -17.39 18.50
N MET A 97 3.16 -16.19 17.93
CA MET A 97 3.93 -15.94 16.70
C MET A 97 5.43 -16.15 16.92
N GLN A 98 5.99 -15.63 18.02
CA GLN A 98 7.40 -15.85 18.34
C GLN A 98 7.72 -17.34 18.48
N ASN A 99 6.92 -18.07 19.25
CA ASN A 99 7.09 -19.52 19.42
C ASN A 99 7.02 -20.26 18.07
N TRP A 100 6.03 -19.93 17.24
CA TRP A 100 5.93 -20.53 15.91
C TRP A 100 7.17 -20.26 15.05
N HIS A 101 7.64 -19.02 15.01
CA HIS A 101 8.81 -18.64 14.23
C HIS A 101 10.08 -19.30 14.73
N MET A 102 10.29 -19.38 16.04
CA MET A 102 11.50 -19.96 16.62
C MET A 102 11.47 -21.49 16.61
N ASP A 103 10.34 -22.09 17.04
CA ASP A 103 10.28 -23.54 17.30
C ASP A 103 9.93 -24.33 16.04
N HIS A 104 9.15 -23.73 15.09
CA HIS A 104 8.71 -24.41 13.89
C HIS A 104 9.55 -24.02 12.66
N ASN A 105 9.82 -22.72 12.46
CA ASN A 105 10.61 -22.25 11.33
C ASN A 105 12.11 -22.26 11.62
N GLY A 106 12.54 -22.43 12.88
CA GLY A 106 13.94 -22.39 13.26
C GLY A 106 14.58 -21.00 13.17
N TRP A 107 13.75 -19.94 13.22
CA TRP A 107 14.26 -18.56 13.17
C TRP A 107 14.79 -18.13 14.52
N ILE A 108 15.72 -17.16 14.51
CA ILE A 108 16.32 -16.65 15.75
C ILE A 108 15.34 -15.89 16.64
N ASP A 109 14.22 -15.39 16.06
CA ASP A 109 13.21 -14.55 16.72
C ASP A 109 11.98 -14.46 15.82
N THR A 110 10.99 -13.59 16.15
CA THR A 110 9.89 -13.25 15.24
C THR A 110 10.39 -12.80 13.87
N GLY A 111 9.64 -13.08 12.82
CA GLY A 111 9.99 -12.66 11.46
C GLY A 111 9.76 -11.19 11.19
N GLN A 112 8.64 -10.66 11.67
CA GLN A 112 8.22 -9.27 11.49
C GLN A 112 8.85 -8.33 12.53
N ASN A 113 8.90 -7.03 12.17
CA ASN A 113 9.36 -6.00 13.10
C ASN A 113 8.26 -5.61 14.09
N PHE A 114 7.00 -5.53 13.63
CA PHE A 114 5.85 -5.13 14.45
C PHE A 114 4.61 -5.95 14.08
N SER A 115 3.65 -5.97 15.02
CA SER A 115 2.34 -6.58 14.79
C SER A 115 1.24 -5.64 15.26
N ILE A 116 0.09 -5.69 14.57
CA ILE A 116 -1.10 -4.92 14.94
C ILE A 116 -2.27 -5.90 15.05
N THR A 117 -2.94 -5.90 16.20
CA THR A 117 -4.09 -6.80 16.43
C THR A 117 -5.39 -6.21 15.92
N ARG A 118 -6.42 -7.05 15.83
CA ARG A 118 -7.77 -6.62 15.46
C ARG A 118 -8.37 -5.61 16.46
N GLY A 119 -7.86 -5.60 17.69
CA GLY A 119 -8.19 -4.60 18.72
C GLY A 119 -7.44 -3.27 18.57
N GLY A 120 -6.52 -3.18 17.62
CA GLY A 120 -5.71 -1.98 17.36
C GLY A 120 -4.45 -1.89 18.23
N HIS A 121 -4.10 -2.90 19.00
CA HIS A 121 -2.89 -2.90 19.83
C HIS A 121 -1.66 -3.17 18.96
N VAL A 122 -0.63 -2.32 19.10
CA VAL A 122 0.65 -2.47 18.41
C VAL A 122 1.67 -3.10 19.33
N THR A 123 2.30 -4.18 18.88
CA THR A 123 3.38 -4.85 19.62
C THR A 123 4.67 -4.86 18.80
N GLU A 124 5.80 -4.69 19.48
CA GLU A 124 7.10 -4.99 18.92
C GLU A 124 7.18 -6.49 18.63
N GLY A 125 7.69 -6.85 17.47
CA GLY A 125 7.95 -8.25 17.11
C GLY A 125 9.40 -8.64 17.38
N ARG A 126 10.25 -8.59 16.35
CA ARG A 126 11.69 -8.88 16.48
C ARG A 126 12.35 -7.90 17.43
N HIS A 127 13.10 -8.41 18.39
CA HIS A 127 13.79 -7.62 19.43
C HIS A 127 14.53 -6.42 18.84
N ARG A 128 14.56 -5.31 19.58
CA ARG A 128 15.22 -4.05 19.26
C ARG A 128 14.59 -3.27 18.07
N SER A 129 13.48 -3.76 17.51
CA SER A 129 12.77 -3.03 16.43
C SER A 129 12.19 -1.71 16.93
N LEU A 130 11.69 -1.66 18.16
CA LEU A 130 11.17 -0.43 18.77
C LEU A 130 12.27 0.58 19.08
N GLU A 131 13.40 0.10 19.59
CA GLU A 131 14.59 0.93 19.85
C GLU A 131 15.06 1.62 18.55
N THR A 132 15.24 0.83 17.48
CA THR A 132 15.73 1.36 16.21
C THR A 132 14.71 2.27 15.52
N LEU A 133 13.39 1.97 15.61
CA LEU A 133 12.33 2.84 15.11
C LEU A 133 12.34 4.20 15.79
N ARG A 134 12.48 4.25 17.11
CA ARG A 134 12.57 5.50 17.88
C ARG A 134 13.83 6.29 17.53
N GLY A 135 14.94 5.59 17.25
CA GLY A 135 16.19 6.21 16.82
C GLY A 135 16.15 6.80 15.41
N GLY A 136 15.36 6.23 14.50
CA GLY A 136 15.11 6.74 13.16
C GLY A 136 16.31 6.75 12.19
N VAL A 137 17.41 6.06 12.51
CA VAL A 137 18.64 6.03 11.70
C VAL A 137 19.07 4.64 11.26
N SER A 138 18.60 3.62 11.95
CA SER A 138 18.89 2.19 11.72
C SER A 138 17.63 1.36 11.89
N PHE A 139 17.64 0.10 11.48
CA PHE A 139 16.51 -0.81 11.67
C PHE A 139 16.97 -2.25 11.85
N VAL A 140 16.09 -3.08 12.45
CA VAL A 140 16.35 -4.50 12.63
C VAL A 140 15.98 -5.25 11.35
N HIS A 141 16.93 -6.04 10.82
CA HIS A 141 16.71 -6.92 9.67
C HIS A 141 15.68 -8.00 10.01
N GLY A 142 14.54 -7.99 9.32
CA GLY A 142 13.46 -8.94 9.53
C GLY A 142 13.64 -10.28 8.80
N ALA A 143 12.60 -11.15 8.90
CA ALA A 143 12.48 -12.40 8.15
C ALA A 143 11.04 -12.54 7.65
N HIS A 144 10.50 -11.55 6.94
CA HIS A 144 9.08 -11.46 6.59
C HIS A 144 8.79 -11.36 5.08
N ALA A 145 9.74 -10.90 4.25
CA ALA A 145 9.52 -10.65 2.83
C ALA A 145 10.75 -10.97 1.96
N GLY A 146 11.50 -12.02 2.27
CA GLY A 146 12.63 -12.51 1.47
C GLY A 146 13.60 -11.42 1.02
N PRO A 147 13.64 -11.09 -0.30
CA PRO A 147 14.59 -10.11 -0.83
C PRO A 147 14.47 -8.70 -0.23
N ALA A 148 13.29 -8.35 0.29
CA ALA A 148 13.01 -7.01 0.82
C ALA A 148 13.35 -6.86 2.31
N ASN A 149 13.67 -7.94 3.04
CA ASN A 149 13.99 -7.90 4.48
C ASN A 149 15.12 -6.91 4.82
N GLY A 150 16.07 -6.74 3.91
CA GLY A 150 17.23 -5.86 4.10
C GLY A 150 16.93 -4.36 3.97
N THR A 151 15.72 -3.96 3.57
CA THR A 151 15.39 -2.56 3.29
C THR A 151 13.97 -2.18 3.73
N SER A 152 13.29 -3.00 4.54
CA SER A 152 11.89 -2.77 4.90
C SER A 152 11.60 -3.00 6.38
N ILE A 153 10.51 -2.35 6.84
CA ILE A 153 9.83 -2.65 8.10
C ILE A 153 8.63 -3.53 7.78
N GLY A 154 8.57 -4.72 8.38
CA GLY A 154 7.44 -5.65 8.25
C GLY A 154 6.42 -5.48 9.36
N ILE A 155 5.14 -5.38 8.98
CA ILE A 155 4.00 -5.25 9.90
C ILE A 155 3.03 -6.40 9.67
N GLU A 156 2.89 -7.29 10.64
CA GLU A 156 1.88 -8.36 10.65
C GLU A 156 0.56 -7.85 11.23
N ASN A 157 -0.51 -7.96 10.47
CA ASN A 157 -1.86 -7.60 10.89
C ASN A 157 -2.64 -8.87 11.25
N GLU A 158 -3.12 -8.96 12.48
CA GLU A 158 -3.85 -10.14 12.98
C GLU A 158 -5.04 -10.48 12.10
N GLY A 159 -5.13 -11.73 11.67
CA GLY A 159 -6.28 -12.28 10.95
C GLY A 159 -6.00 -12.73 9.53
N THR A 160 -7.08 -13.04 8.79
CA THR A 160 -7.07 -13.46 7.39
C THR A 160 -7.98 -12.54 6.59
N TYR A 161 -7.42 -11.80 5.62
CA TYR A 161 -8.11 -10.74 4.87
C TYR A 161 -8.25 -11.04 3.38
N VAL A 162 -8.49 -12.31 3.04
CA VAL A 162 -8.76 -12.72 1.65
C VAL A 162 -10.15 -12.25 1.20
N THR A 163 -11.17 -12.38 2.06
CA THR A 163 -12.57 -12.04 1.77
C THR A 163 -13.23 -11.17 2.83
N VAL A 164 -12.57 -10.94 3.95
CA VAL A 164 -13.10 -10.20 5.11
C VAL A 164 -12.30 -8.93 5.33
N ARG A 165 -12.97 -7.84 5.66
CA ARG A 165 -12.29 -6.57 5.99
C ARG A 165 -11.63 -6.62 7.36
N PRO A 166 -10.48 -5.98 7.54
CA PRO A 166 -9.95 -5.64 8.87
C PRO A 166 -10.95 -4.83 9.68
N THR A 167 -10.79 -4.85 10.99
CA THR A 167 -11.56 -3.98 11.88
C THR A 167 -11.14 -2.52 11.72
N ASP A 168 -12.04 -1.59 12.04
CA ASP A 168 -11.72 -0.16 12.00
C ASP A 168 -10.59 0.18 12.99
N ALA A 169 -10.56 -0.48 14.16
CA ALA A 169 -9.52 -0.30 15.17
C ALA A 169 -8.13 -0.70 14.62
N LEU A 170 -8.04 -1.85 13.94
CA LEU A 170 -6.79 -2.28 13.29
C LEU A 170 -6.37 -1.27 12.23
N MET A 171 -7.29 -0.85 11.35
CA MET A 171 -6.97 0.09 10.26
C MET A 171 -6.53 1.46 10.79
N ALA A 172 -7.18 1.98 11.83
CA ALA A 172 -6.78 3.24 12.47
C ALA A 172 -5.35 3.14 13.02
N SER A 173 -5.05 2.07 13.76
CA SER A 173 -3.70 1.83 14.30
C SER A 173 -2.66 1.60 13.20
N LEU A 174 -3.03 0.94 12.11
CA LEU A 174 -2.13 0.74 10.96
C LEU A 174 -1.79 2.08 10.28
N VAL A 175 -2.77 2.98 10.13
CA VAL A 175 -2.53 4.34 9.61
C VAL A 175 -1.59 5.11 10.53
N ASP A 176 -1.85 5.11 11.85
CA ASP A 176 -1.05 5.83 12.84
C ASP A 176 0.39 5.32 12.90
N PHE A 177 0.54 4.00 12.94
CA PHE A 177 1.84 3.35 12.98
C PHE A 177 2.64 3.57 11.69
N CYS A 178 2.01 3.45 10.51
CA CYS A 178 2.64 3.73 9.24
C CYS A 178 3.06 5.21 9.13
N ALA A 179 2.23 6.16 9.56
CA ALA A 179 2.55 7.58 9.53
C ALA A 179 3.75 7.90 10.42
N TYR A 180 3.76 7.38 11.65
CA TYR A 180 4.89 7.50 12.56
C TYR A 180 6.17 6.89 11.98
N THR A 181 6.08 5.67 11.43
CA THR A 181 7.23 4.99 10.80
C THR A 181 7.76 5.75 9.59
N CYS A 182 6.87 6.28 8.74
CA CYS A 182 7.21 7.12 7.60
C CYS A 182 7.97 8.38 8.06
N GLN A 183 7.48 9.04 9.11
CA GLN A 183 8.14 10.24 9.66
C GLN A 183 9.52 9.92 10.24
N GLN A 184 9.64 8.85 11.03
CA GLN A 184 10.90 8.48 11.68
C GLN A 184 12.01 8.18 10.67
N TYR A 185 11.68 7.45 9.63
CA TYR A 185 12.67 7.00 8.65
C TYR A 185 12.75 7.86 7.38
N GLY A 186 11.81 8.78 7.16
CA GLY A 186 11.70 9.55 5.92
C GLY A 186 11.18 8.70 4.76
N ILE A 187 10.35 7.70 5.04
CA ILE A 187 9.71 6.86 4.02
C ILE A 187 8.52 7.61 3.44
N GLU A 188 8.43 7.69 2.12
CA GLU A 188 7.25 8.26 1.45
C GLU A 188 6.04 7.31 1.59
N PRO A 189 4.80 7.82 1.81
CA PRO A 189 3.59 6.98 1.87
C PRO A 189 3.41 6.08 0.65
N ALA A 190 3.87 6.52 -0.53
CA ALA A 190 3.93 5.72 -1.74
C ALA A 190 4.71 4.40 -1.57
N ARG A 191 5.59 4.30 -0.59
CA ARG A 191 6.44 3.12 -0.36
C ARG A 191 5.89 2.16 0.71
N ILE A 192 4.60 2.23 0.98
CA ILE A 192 3.85 1.21 1.74
C ILE A 192 3.36 0.18 0.73
N PHE A 193 3.74 -1.08 0.90
CA PHE A 193 3.50 -2.19 -0.01
C PHE A 193 2.78 -3.34 0.71
N GLY A 194 2.23 -4.27 -0.06
CA GLY A 194 1.82 -5.58 0.44
C GLY A 194 2.92 -6.62 0.21
N HIS A 195 2.92 -7.69 0.97
CA HIS A 195 3.91 -8.78 0.82
C HIS A 195 3.95 -9.34 -0.61
N ARG A 196 2.78 -9.44 -1.29
CA ARG A 196 2.67 -9.94 -2.66
C ARG A 196 3.36 -9.08 -3.72
N ASP A 197 3.72 -7.86 -3.40
CA ASP A 197 4.49 -7.01 -4.32
C ASP A 197 5.94 -7.50 -4.49
N PHE A 198 6.44 -8.36 -3.58
CA PHE A 198 7.81 -8.87 -3.56
C PHE A 198 7.90 -10.38 -3.73
N MET A 199 6.86 -11.12 -3.35
CA MET A 199 6.85 -12.58 -3.38
C MET A 199 5.52 -13.10 -3.92
N SER A 200 5.50 -14.31 -4.46
CA SER A 200 4.27 -15.01 -4.87
C SER A 200 3.56 -15.54 -3.63
N THR A 201 2.64 -14.76 -3.07
CA THR A 201 1.87 -15.08 -1.85
C THR A 201 0.53 -14.37 -1.84
N GLN A 202 -0.48 -14.96 -1.21
CA GLN A 202 -1.78 -14.28 -0.99
C GLN A 202 -1.72 -13.17 0.07
N CYS A 203 -0.66 -13.14 0.89
CA CYS A 203 -0.47 -12.11 1.91
C CYS A 203 -0.37 -10.71 1.27
N PRO A 204 -1.05 -9.67 1.80
CA PRO A 204 -1.80 -9.59 3.06
C PRO A 204 -3.29 -10.00 2.96
N GLY A 205 -3.70 -10.72 1.93
CA GLY A 205 -5.09 -11.01 1.57
C GLY A 205 -5.67 -9.97 0.62
N ASN A 206 -6.61 -10.39 -0.25
CA ASN A 206 -7.09 -9.52 -1.33
C ASN A 206 -7.72 -8.23 -0.79
N VAL A 207 -8.56 -8.34 0.25
CA VAL A 207 -9.29 -7.18 0.80
C VAL A 207 -8.33 -6.17 1.44
N LEU A 208 -7.36 -6.61 2.25
CA LEU A 208 -6.40 -5.68 2.85
C LEU A 208 -5.45 -5.10 1.80
N TYR A 209 -5.08 -5.89 0.78
CA TYR A 209 -4.28 -5.39 -0.33
C TYR A 209 -5.01 -4.29 -1.12
N ASP A 210 -6.30 -4.47 -1.39
CA ASP A 210 -7.15 -3.49 -2.08
C ASP A 210 -7.36 -2.20 -1.25
N MET A 211 -7.14 -2.26 0.06
CA MET A 211 -7.19 -1.09 0.95
C MET A 211 -5.87 -0.31 1.00
N LEU A 212 -4.76 -0.83 0.47
CA LEU A 212 -3.46 -0.13 0.52
C LEU A 212 -3.44 1.24 -0.18
N PRO A 213 -4.13 1.46 -1.31
CA PRO A 213 -4.21 2.80 -1.88
C PRO A 213 -4.85 3.83 -0.94
N GLN A 214 -5.90 3.43 -0.20
CA GLN A 214 -6.51 4.30 0.83
C GLN A 214 -5.57 4.48 2.03
N LEU A 215 -4.95 3.42 2.52
CA LEU A 215 -3.94 3.51 3.59
C LEU A 215 -2.84 4.53 3.27
N ARG A 216 -2.32 4.51 2.04
CA ARG A 216 -1.28 5.48 1.61
C ARG A 216 -1.80 6.92 1.61
N ARG A 217 -3.07 7.16 1.23
CA ARG A 217 -3.69 8.50 1.30
C ARG A 217 -3.83 8.94 2.74
N ASP A 218 -4.39 8.11 3.61
CA ASP A 218 -4.63 8.43 5.02
C ASP A 218 -3.31 8.72 5.76
N VAL A 219 -2.25 7.98 5.43
CA VAL A 219 -0.90 8.23 5.94
C VAL A 219 -0.33 9.55 5.42
N ALA A 220 -0.51 9.86 4.14
CA ALA A 220 -0.08 11.14 3.56
C ALA A 220 -0.81 12.32 4.22
N ASP A 221 -2.11 12.20 4.42
CA ASP A 221 -2.93 13.22 5.08
C ASP A 221 -2.44 13.47 6.53
N LYS A 222 -2.14 12.40 7.29
CA LYS A 222 -1.57 12.55 8.65
C LYS A 222 -0.20 13.23 8.66
N LEU A 223 0.57 13.07 7.59
CA LEU A 223 1.88 13.72 7.41
C LEU A 223 1.77 15.14 6.82
N GLY A 224 0.56 15.63 6.51
CA GLY A 224 0.37 16.89 5.81
C GLY A 224 0.97 16.90 4.40
N GLN A 225 1.05 15.73 3.74
CA GLN A 225 1.61 15.54 2.40
C GLN A 225 0.50 15.35 1.37
N SER A 226 0.78 15.68 0.12
CA SER A 226 -0.12 15.36 -0.99
C SER A 226 -0.28 13.85 -1.14
N PRO A 227 -1.49 13.36 -1.49
CA PRO A 227 -1.72 11.94 -1.74
C PRO A 227 -0.77 11.40 -2.80
N PRO A 228 -0.14 10.24 -2.58
CA PRO A 228 0.73 9.64 -3.57
C PRO A 228 -0.07 9.15 -4.79
N PRO A 229 0.56 9.10 -5.98
CA PRO A 229 -0.09 8.56 -7.16
C PRO A 229 -0.46 7.10 -6.96
N LEU A 230 -1.60 6.70 -7.54
CA LEU A 230 -2.02 5.29 -7.54
C LEU A 230 -0.99 4.43 -8.28
N ARG A 231 -0.82 3.20 -7.82
CA ARG A 231 0.04 2.19 -8.44
C ARG A 231 -0.80 1.15 -9.18
N TRP A 232 -0.21 0.50 -10.15
CA TRP A 232 -0.78 -0.71 -10.71
C TRP A 232 -0.71 -1.84 -9.67
N PRO A 233 -1.83 -2.48 -9.33
CA PRO A 233 -1.83 -3.58 -8.38
C PRO A 233 -1.19 -4.83 -8.99
N THR A 234 -0.64 -5.68 -8.14
CA THR A 234 -0.17 -7.00 -8.57
C THR A 234 -1.34 -8.00 -8.53
N ALA A 235 -1.43 -8.87 -9.54
CA ALA A 235 -2.33 -10.02 -9.54
C ALA A 235 -1.62 -11.26 -10.10
N PHE A 236 -1.88 -12.43 -9.51
CA PHE A 236 -1.24 -13.69 -9.91
C PHE A 236 -2.07 -14.91 -9.46
N LYS A 237 -1.57 -16.11 -9.82
CA LYS A 237 -2.23 -17.38 -9.50
C LYS A 237 -2.55 -17.51 -8.00
N GLY A 238 -3.80 -17.77 -7.70
CA GLY A 238 -4.37 -17.84 -6.35
C GLY A 238 -5.18 -16.61 -5.96
N ASP A 239 -5.09 -15.51 -6.70
CA ASP A 239 -5.95 -14.33 -6.49
C ASP A 239 -7.36 -14.56 -7.01
N GLY A 240 -8.28 -13.71 -6.57
CA GLY A 240 -9.69 -13.75 -6.99
C GLY A 240 -10.38 -12.40 -6.90
N GLY A 241 -11.63 -12.35 -7.39
CA GLY A 241 -12.47 -11.15 -7.31
C GLY A 241 -12.53 -10.32 -8.59
N GLU A 242 -13.00 -9.06 -8.46
CA GLU A 242 -13.28 -8.21 -9.64
C GLU A 242 -12.01 -7.80 -10.41
N ARG A 243 -10.88 -7.62 -9.72
CA ARG A 243 -9.60 -7.36 -10.41
C ARG A 243 -9.22 -8.52 -11.33
N VAL A 244 -9.39 -9.75 -10.88
CA VAL A 244 -9.12 -10.94 -11.71
C VAL A 244 -10.08 -11.02 -12.88
N ARG A 245 -11.38 -10.70 -12.69
CA ARG A 245 -12.33 -10.60 -13.79
C ARG A 245 -11.93 -9.55 -14.82
N THR A 246 -11.41 -8.40 -14.35
CA THR A 246 -10.87 -7.38 -15.26
C THR A 246 -9.71 -7.92 -16.09
N VAL A 247 -8.75 -8.60 -15.46
CA VAL A 247 -7.65 -9.28 -16.18
C VAL A 247 -8.18 -10.27 -17.21
N GLN A 248 -9.12 -11.11 -16.81
CA GLN A 248 -9.71 -12.13 -17.71
C GLN A 248 -10.44 -11.51 -18.91
N HIS A 249 -11.21 -10.44 -18.70
CA HIS A 249 -11.84 -9.69 -19.79
C HIS A 249 -10.81 -9.04 -20.72
N LEU A 250 -9.77 -8.44 -20.18
CA LEU A 250 -8.72 -7.83 -20.99
C LEU A 250 -7.91 -8.88 -21.76
N LEU A 251 -7.58 -10.02 -21.16
CA LEU A 251 -6.97 -11.15 -21.86
C LEU A 251 -7.85 -11.65 -23.01
N ARG A 252 -9.18 -11.73 -22.81
CA ARG A 252 -10.14 -12.07 -23.90
C ARG A 252 -10.16 -11.00 -24.98
N HIS A 253 -10.04 -9.73 -24.62
CA HIS A 253 -9.90 -8.64 -25.60
C HIS A 253 -8.67 -8.86 -26.49
N HIS A 254 -7.59 -9.38 -25.93
CA HIS A 254 -6.36 -9.74 -26.65
C HIS A 254 -6.39 -11.14 -27.27
N GLY A 255 -7.57 -11.77 -27.34
CA GLY A 255 -7.77 -13.04 -28.07
C GLY A 255 -7.68 -14.31 -27.23
N ALA A 256 -7.42 -14.23 -25.92
CA ALA A 256 -7.39 -15.42 -25.07
C ALA A 256 -8.77 -16.07 -24.95
N THR A 257 -8.83 -17.41 -25.08
CA THR A 257 -10.07 -18.19 -24.92
C THR A 257 -10.14 -18.73 -23.50
N ILE A 258 -10.59 -17.89 -22.56
CA ILE A 258 -10.72 -18.24 -21.13
C ILE A 258 -12.08 -17.82 -20.57
N THR A 259 -12.50 -18.45 -19.48
CA THR A 259 -13.71 -18.07 -18.74
C THR A 259 -13.43 -16.87 -17.83
N VAL A 260 -14.41 -15.97 -17.71
CA VAL A 260 -14.37 -14.84 -16.77
C VAL A 260 -15.11 -15.27 -15.49
N ASP A 261 -14.41 -15.98 -14.62
CA ASP A 261 -14.94 -16.51 -13.35
C ASP A 261 -14.46 -15.74 -12.11
N GLY A 262 -13.46 -14.87 -12.30
CA GLY A 262 -12.83 -14.12 -11.20
C GLY A 262 -11.89 -14.97 -10.35
N SER A 263 -11.43 -16.12 -10.87
CA SER A 263 -10.42 -16.96 -10.21
C SER A 263 -9.13 -16.96 -11.04
N PHE A 264 -8.03 -16.54 -10.46
CA PHE A 264 -6.73 -16.63 -11.11
C PHE A 264 -6.17 -18.04 -10.94
N GLY A 265 -6.81 -18.99 -11.64
CA GLY A 265 -6.40 -20.40 -11.66
C GLY A 265 -5.31 -20.68 -12.70
N PRO A 266 -4.98 -21.99 -12.90
CA PRO A 266 -3.97 -22.40 -13.89
C PRO A 266 -4.27 -21.92 -15.31
N VAL A 267 -5.55 -21.85 -15.71
CA VAL A 267 -5.97 -21.39 -17.04
C VAL A 267 -5.66 -19.90 -17.22
N THR A 268 -5.97 -19.09 -16.23
CA THR A 268 -5.65 -17.65 -16.25
C THR A 268 -4.14 -17.43 -16.22
N ASP A 269 -3.39 -18.18 -15.38
CA ASP A 269 -1.91 -18.12 -15.32
C ASP A 269 -1.28 -18.45 -16.68
N GLY A 270 -1.76 -19.50 -17.35
CA GLY A 270 -1.32 -19.85 -18.70
C GLY A 270 -1.56 -18.72 -19.69
N ALA A 271 -2.79 -18.20 -19.74
CA ALA A 271 -3.15 -17.10 -20.65
C ALA A 271 -2.34 -15.81 -20.39
N VAL A 272 -1.98 -15.52 -19.12
CA VAL A 272 -1.09 -14.39 -18.79
C VAL A 272 0.31 -14.64 -19.33
N ARG A 273 0.88 -15.84 -19.17
CA ARG A 273 2.21 -16.18 -19.71
C ARG A 273 2.25 -16.12 -21.23
N ASP A 274 1.21 -16.61 -21.89
CA ASP A 274 1.08 -16.53 -23.36
C ASP A 274 1.03 -15.07 -23.81
N PHE A 275 0.23 -14.23 -23.13
CA PHE A 275 0.15 -12.80 -23.37
C PHE A 275 1.51 -12.11 -23.16
N GLN A 276 2.18 -12.40 -22.04
CA GLN A 276 3.50 -11.83 -21.73
C GLN A 276 4.53 -12.21 -22.81
N THR A 277 4.54 -13.47 -23.24
CA THR A 277 5.42 -13.94 -24.30
C THR A 277 5.13 -13.22 -25.63
N ALA A 278 3.86 -13.05 -25.99
CA ALA A 278 3.46 -12.36 -27.22
C ALA A 278 3.84 -10.86 -27.24
N HIS A 279 3.99 -10.26 -26.06
CA HIS A 279 4.37 -8.86 -25.87
C HIS A 279 5.84 -8.68 -25.42
N GLU A 280 6.69 -9.69 -25.58
CA GLU A 280 8.12 -9.68 -25.23
C GLU A 280 8.39 -9.33 -23.75
N LEU A 281 7.45 -9.63 -22.85
CA LEU A 281 7.60 -9.48 -21.41
C LEU A 281 8.12 -10.77 -20.76
N GLU A 282 8.65 -10.66 -19.54
CA GLU A 282 8.99 -11.83 -18.74
C GLU A 282 7.73 -12.68 -18.46
N ALA A 283 7.68 -13.93 -18.96
CA ALA A 283 6.56 -14.83 -18.82
C ALA A 283 6.47 -15.46 -17.41
N ASN A 284 6.38 -14.62 -16.37
CA ASN A 284 6.34 -15.04 -14.97
C ASN A 284 4.92 -15.34 -14.44
N GLY A 285 3.86 -15.09 -15.23
CA GLY A 285 2.46 -15.33 -14.89
C GLY A 285 1.88 -14.30 -13.90
N ALA A 286 2.61 -13.25 -13.54
CA ALA A 286 2.14 -12.19 -12.67
C ALA A 286 1.78 -10.93 -13.46
N ILE A 287 0.61 -10.38 -13.23
CA ILE A 287 0.21 -9.07 -13.75
C ILE A 287 0.85 -8.00 -12.85
N ARG A 288 1.90 -7.36 -13.36
CA ARG A 288 2.60 -6.23 -12.72
C ARG A 288 2.51 -4.99 -13.60
N HIS A 289 3.28 -3.96 -13.26
CA HIS A 289 3.24 -2.67 -13.95
C HIS A 289 3.35 -2.81 -15.47
N GLU A 290 4.35 -3.51 -15.96
CA GLU A 290 4.64 -3.70 -17.38
C GLU A 290 3.51 -4.47 -18.08
N THR A 291 3.03 -5.54 -17.44
CA THR A 291 1.92 -6.35 -17.98
C THR A 291 0.61 -5.54 -18.03
N TRP A 292 0.32 -4.71 -17.01
CA TRP A 292 -0.85 -3.84 -17.05
C TRP A 292 -0.80 -2.84 -18.20
N GLN A 293 0.38 -2.25 -18.46
CA GLN A 293 0.53 -1.25 -19.53
C GLN A 293 0.23 -1.83 -20.90
N GLU A 294 0.63 -3.08 -21.16
CA GLU A 294 0.33 -3.76 -22.41
C GLU A 294 -1.11 -4.31 -22.47
N LEU A 295 -1.69 -4.64 -21.32
CA LEU A 295 -3.00 -5.28 -21.24
C LEU A 295 -4.15 -4.30 -21.41
N ILE A 296 -4.01 -3.06 -20.90
CA ILE A 296 -5.08 -2.05 -20.98
C ILE A 296 -5.18 -1.42 -22.36
N VAL A 297 -6.39 -0.97 -22.70
CA VAL A 297 -6.65 -0.23 -23.94
C VAL A 297 -7.45 1.03 -23.64
N VAL A 298 -7.28 2.06 -24.46
CA VAL A 298 -8.07 3.28 -24.34
C VAL A 298 -9.51 3.00 -24.78
N LEU A 299 -10.48 3.37 -23.92
CA LEU A 299 -11.91 3.22 -24.21
C LEU A 299 -12.59 4.58 -24.22
N GLN A 300 -13.46 4.78 -25.24
CA GLN A 300 -14.18 6.01 -25.44
C GLN A 300 -15.60 5.73 -25.97
N PRO A 301 -16.49 6.71 -26.05
CA PRO A 301 -17.81 6.53 -26.61
C PRO A 301 -17.74 5.86 -27.99
N GLY A 302 -18.50 4.76 -28.15
CA GLY A 302 -18.50 3.90 -29.33
C GLY A 302 -17.57 2.69 -29.26
N SER A 303 -16.66 2.59 -28.27
CA SER A 303 -15.90 1.37 -28.01
C SER A 303 -16.83 0.22 -27.65
N THR A 304 -16.47 -1.03 -28.04
CA THR A 304 -17.28 -2.23 -27.77
C THR A 304 -16.42 -3.43 -27.37
N GLY A 305 -17.02 -4.45 -26.77
CA GLY A 305 -16.41 -5.75 -26.51
C GLY A 305 -15.90 -5.95 -25.07
N GLU A 306 -14.96 -6.87 -24.92
CA GLU A 306 -14.53 -7.38 -23.63
C GLU A 306 -13.82 -6.33 -22.76
N ALA A 307 -13.01 -5.47 -23.34
CA ALA A 307 -12.35 -4.37 -22.59
C ALA A 307 -13.38 -3.37 -22.03
N VAL A 308 -14.48 -3.11 -22.75
CA VAL A 308 -15.58 -2.28 -22.25
C VAL A 308 -16.28 -2.97 -21.08
N ARG A 309 -16.54 -4.30 -21.18
CA ARG A 309 -17.10 -5.08 -20.06
C ARG A 309 -16.21 -4.99 -18.83
N ALA A 310 -14.88 -5.07 -19.00
CA ALA A 310 -13.93 -4.91 -17.90
C ALA A 310 -14.11 -3.58 -17.16
N ALA A 311 -14.16 -2.47 -17.89
CA ALA A 311 -14.35 -1.14 -17.31
C ALA A 311 -15.74 -0.98 -16.66
N GLN A 312 -16.80 -1.43 -17.33
CA GLN A 312 -18.17 -1.39 -16.81
C GLN A 312 -18.32 -2.17 -15.51
N ARG A 313 -17.72 -3.37 -15.41
CA ARG A 313 -17.74 -4.17 -14.19
C ARG A 313 -17.07 -3.46 -13.03
N GLN A 314 -15.91 -2.83 -13.26
CA GLN A 314 -15.21 -2.08 -12.22
C GLN A 314 -16.01 -0.86 -11.78
N LEU A 315 -16.63 -0.13 -12.70
CA LEU A 315 -17.50 0.99 -12.39
C LEU A 315 -18.70 0.55 -11.53
N ASP A 316 -19.40 -0.52 -11.93
CA ASP A 316 -20.53 -1.09 -11.21
C ASP A 316 -20.11 -1.58 -9.81
N TYR A 317 -18.99 -2.31 -9.70
CA TYR A 317 -18.44 -2.79 -8.44
C TYR A 317 -18.11 -1.63 -7.46
N GLN A 318 -17.69 -0.48 -7.99
CA GLN A 318 -17.40 0.73 -7.20
C GLN A 318 -18.63 1.64 -6.99
N GLY A 319 -19.82 1.19 -7.39
CA GLY A 319 -21.09 1.87 -7.16
C GLY A 319 -21.43 2.95 -8.18
N PHE A 320 -20.80 2.93 -9.36
CA PHE A 320 -21.17 3.83 -10.46
C PHE A 320 -22.12 3.10 -11.41
N ASP A 321 -23.34 3.64 -11.53
CA ASP A 321 -24.43 3.01 -12.28
C ASP A 321 -24.11 2.87 -13.79
N THR A 322 -23.85 1.65 -14.21
CA THR A 322 -23.65 1.29 -15.62
C THR A 322 -24.10 -0.14 -15.91
N ALA A 323 -24.51 -0.42 -17.14
CA ALA A 323 -24.79 -1.79 -17.58
C ALA A 323 -23.49 -2.45 -18.02
N VAL A 324 -23.31 -3.73 -17.71
CA VAL A 324 -22.16 -4.54 -18.18
C VAL A 324 -22.53 -5.23 -19.49
N ASP A 325 -22.78 -4.43 -20.52
CA ASP A 325 -23.25 -4.91 -21.85
C ASP A 325 -22.13 -4.96 -22.91
N GLY A 326 -20.97 -4.38 -22.59
CA GLY A 326 -19.85 -4.26 -23.53
C GLY A 326 -20.04 -3.17 -24.58
N GLN A 327 -20.94 -2.20 -24.35
CA GLN A 327 -21.18 -1.06 -25.22
C GLN A 327 -20.80 0.22 -24.48
N PHE A 328 -19.81 0.96 -24.95
CA PHE A 328 -19.47 2.26 -24.35
C PHE A 328 -20.46 3.34 -24.81
N GLY A 329 -21.67 3.30 -24.27
CA GLY A 329 -22.75 4.26 -24.55
C GLY A 329 -22.71 5.50 -23.63
N PRO A 330 -23.72 6.41 -23.77
CA PRO A 330 -23.79 7.63 -22.95
C PRO A 330 -23.79 7.37 -21.44
N ARG A 331 -24.46 6.29 -20.97
CA ARG A 331 -24.52 5.89 -19.56
C ARG A 331 -23.13 5.50 -19.04
N THR A 332 -22.37 4.69 -19.79
CA THR A 332 -20.98 4.36 -19.46
C THR A 332 -20.10 5.60 -19.41
N GLY A 333 -20.22 6.52 -20.37
CA GLY A 333 -19.49 7.77 -20.40
C GLY A 333 -19.80 8.68 -19.22
N GLN A 334 -21.05 8.73 -18.73
CA GLN A 334 -21.43 9.44 -17.51
C GLN A 334 -20.82 8.80 -16.27
N ALA A 335 -20.90 7.48 -16.15
CA ALA A 335 -20.29 6.73 -15.06
C ALA A 335 -18.76 6.94 -14.99
N VAL A 336 -18.09 6.92 -16.13
CA VAL A 336 -16.64 7.22 -16.23
C VAL A 336 -16.32 8.61 -15.75
N ARG A 337 -17.06 9.64 -16.19
CA ARG A 337 -16.85 11.02 -15.71
C ARG A 337 -17.06 11.17 -14.21
N ALA A 338 -18.15 10.61 -13.68
CA ALA A 338 -18.44 10.63 -12.26
C ALA A 338 -17.35 9.91 -11.43
N PHE A 339 -16.85 8.78 -11.96
CA PHE A 339 -15.72 8.06 -11.37
C PHE A 339 -14.44 8.90 -11.37
N GLN A 340 -14.12 9.52 -12.50
CA GLN A 340 -12.94 10.38 -12.66
C GLN A 340 -12.97 11.55 -11.69
N ASP A 341 -14.11 12.26 -11.59
CA ASP A 341 -14.31 13.36 -10.64
C ASP A 341 -14.09 12.92 -9.19
N ARG A 342 -14.68 11.79 -8.79
CA ARG A 342 -14.52 11.22 -7.44
C ARG A 342 -13.07 10.88 -7.10
N HIS A 343 -12.27 10.53 -8.10
CA HIS A 343 -10.87 10.14 -7.93
C HIS A 343 -9.87 11.26 -8.28
N GLY A 344 -10.34 12.49 -8.50
CA GLY A 344 -9.48 13.63 -8.85
C GLY A 344 -8.75 13.49 -10.19
N ILE A 345 -9.33 12.70 -11.12
CA ILE A 345 -8.85 12.52 -12.49
C ILE A 345 -9.65 13.47 -13.38
N THR A 346 -9.03 14.05 -14.41
CA THR A 346 -9.75 14.88 -15.38
C THR A 346 -10.96 14.13 -15.95
N ALA A 347 -12.16 14.71 -15.81
CA ALA A 347 -13.43 14.08 -16.18
C ALA A 347 -13.66 14.10 -17.72
N SER A 348 -12.74 13.49 -18.46
CA SER A 348 -12.77 13.38 -19.92
C SER A 348 -13.90 12.48 -20.44
N GLY A 349 -14.32 11.49 -19.63
CA GLY A 349 -15.23 10.43 -20.06
C GLY A 349 -14.55 9.36 -20.92
N VAL A 350 -13.21 9.37 -20.99
CA VAL A 350 -12.38 8.37 -21.68
C VAL A 350 -11.62 7.56 -20.65
N VAL A 351 -11.56 6.24 -20.81
CA VAL A 351 -10.81 5.35 -19.93
C VAL A 351 -9.39 5.21 -20.46
N GLU A 352 -8.51 6.08 -19.99
CA GLU A 352 -7.07 6.10 -20.27
C GLU A 352 -6.27 5.45 -19.12
N PRO A 353 -4.94 5.28 -19.23
CA PRO A 353 -4.13 4.65 -18.19
C PRO A 353 -4.35 5.18 -16.76
N PRO A 354 -4.49 6.49 -16.49
CA PRO A 354 -4.82 6.99 -15.15
C PRO A 354 -6.17 6.47 -14.64
N THR A 355 -7.19 6.46 -15.51
CA THR A 355 -8.53 5.96 -15.17
C THR A 355 -8.51 4.44 -14.94
N TRP A 356 -7.86 3.66 -15.81
CA TRP A 356 -7.67 2.22 -15.61
C TRP A 356 -6.99 1.91 -14.28
N ARG A 357 -5.91 2.64 -13.96
CA ARG A 357 -5.18 2.44 -12.71
C ARG A 357 -6.06 2.67 -11.50
N ALA A 358 -6.93 3.67 -11.54
CA ALA A 358 -7.89 3.93 -10.47
C ALA A 358 -9.00 2.87 -10.40
N LEU A 359 -9.45 2.35 -11.54
CA LEU A 359 -10.47 1.30 -11.62
C LEU A 359 -9.99 -0.02 -11.00
N VAL A 360 -8.73 -0.39 -11.17
CA VAL A 360 -8.17 -1.67 -10.71
C VAL A 360 -7.39 -1.59 -9.40
N ALA A 361 -7.21 -0.36 -8.83
CA ALA A 361 -6.44 -0.11 -7.60
C ALA A 361 -7.06 -0.72 -6.34
#